data_d7dd45cb5a29799b619a8372aaa48da7
#
_entry.id   d7dd45cb5a29799b619a8372aaa48da7
#
_cell.length_a   1.000
_cell.length_b   1.000
_cell.length_c   1.000
_cell.angle_alpha   90.00
_cell.angle_beta   90.00
_cell.angle_gamma   90.00
#
_symmetry.space_group_name_H-M   'P 1'
#
loop_
_entity.id
_entity.type
_entity.pdbx_description
1 polymer ?
#
loop_
_entity_poly.entity_id
_entity_poly.type
_entity_poly.pdbx_seq_one_letter_code
_entity_poly.pdbx_strand_id
1 'polypeptide(L)'
;MPRLLILLIVLLAGCGAQAAGPASVVTSNGPFKAEASPAHLAAGGTVQVTLTVTGPIQYEAGCVQTFGIWVVDSQNRQVWAQPVPQVECFALMNRSLAAGQTASFHANWPTSATLAAGRYTIHGLFLTVVPLGAGARVRENMPPLTVTLTS
;
A
#
# COMPACT_ATOMS: atom_id res chain seq x y z
N MET A 1 15.80 -48.27 -54.64
CA MET A 1 14.74 -47.26 -54.34
C MET A 1 14.72 -46.99 -52.82
N PRO A 2 15.32 -45.93 -52.29
CA PRO A 2 15.30 -45.60 -50.89
C PRO A 2 14.08 -44.78 -50.55
N ARG A 3 13.34 -45.22 -49.53
CA ARG A 3 12.18 -44.51 -48.94
C ARG A 3 12.71 -43.40 -48.03
N LEU A 4 12.43 -42.17 -48.42
CA LEU A 4 12.72 -40.98 -47.62
C LEU A 4 11.65 -40.83 -46.50
N LEU A 5 12.06 -41.05 -45.26
CA LEU A 5 11.22 -40.89 -44.06
C LEU A 5 11.32 -39.42 -43.63
N ILE A 6 10.30 -38.60 -43.93
CA ILE A 6 10.23 -37.21 -43.47
C ILE A 6 9.73 -37.21 -42.04
N LEU A 7 10.61 -36.90 -41.10
CA LEU A 7 10.27 -36.74 -39.68
C LEU A 7 9.75 -35.32 -39.47
N LEU A 8 8.41 -35.17 -39.31
CA LEU A 8 7.78 -33.89 -39.03
C LEU A 8 7.89 -33.60 -37.51
N ILE A 9 8.84 -32.74 -37.13
CA ILE A 9 8.97 -32.26 -35.74
C ILE A 9 7.97 -31.12 -35.57
N VAL A 10 6.87 -31.39 -34.86
CA VAL A 10 5.93 -30.36 -34.41
C VAL A 10 6.49 -29.70 -33.16
N LEU A 11 7.07 -28.51 -33.31
CA LEU A 11 7.45 -27.63 -32.19
C LEU A 11 6.18 -27.04 -31.57
N LEU A 12 5.68 -27.62 -30.51
CA LEU A 12 4.69 -27.01 -29.64
C LEU A 12 5.35 -25.85 -28.88
N ALA A 13 5.24 -24.65 -29.43
CA ALA A 13 5.53 -23.42 -28.73
C ALA A 13 4.46 -23.23 -27.64
N GLY A 14 4.68 -23.79 -26.46
CA GLY A 14 3.88 -23.51 -25.28
C GLY A 14 4.07 -22.05 -24.89
N CYS A 15 3.19 -21.13 -25.30
CA CYS A 15 3.04 -19.83 -24.67
C CYS A 15 2.59 -20.07 -23.22
N GLY A 16 3.56 -20.17 -22.29
CA GLY A 16 3.29 -20.07 -20.87
C GLY A 16 2.75 -18.67 -20.61
N ALA A 17 1.42 -18.55 -20.45
CA ALA A 17 0.84 -17.35 -19.88
C ALA A 17 1.40 -17.22 -18.46
N GLN A 18 2.42 -16.38 -18.27
CA GLN A 18 2.82 -15.93 -16.96
C GLN A 18 1.59 -15.28 -16.33
N ALA A 19 1.03 -15.90 -15.29
CA ALA A 19 0.02 -15.29 -14.48
C ALA A 19 0.63 -13.98 -13.97
N ALA A 20 0.18 -12.85 -14.53
CA ALA A 20 0.55 -11.53 -14.03
C ALA A 20 0.16 -11.53 -12.54
N GLY A 21 1.14 -11.36 -11.66
CA GLY A 21 0.88 -11.18 -10.24
C GLY A 21 -0.12 -10.04 -10.03
N PRO A 22 -0.77 -9.96 -8.88
CA PRO A 22 -1.76 -8.92 -8.61
C PRO A 22 -1.11 -7.55 -8.87
N ALA A 23 -1.70 -6.80 -9.81
CA ALA A 23 -1.19 -5.47 -10.15
C ALA A 23 -1.18 -4.60 -8.90
N SER A 24 -0.09 -3.87 -8.65
CA SER A 24 -0.01 -2.87 -7.60
C SER A 24 -0.10 -1.46 -8.19
N VAL A 25 -0.56 -0.51 -7.38
CA VAL A 25 -0.47 0.92 -7.68
C VAL A 25 0.55 1.56 -6.75
N VAL A 26 1.43 2.40 -7.31
CA VAL A 26 2.50 3.08 -6.58
C VAL A 26 2.42 4.58 -6.85
N THR A 27 2.52 5.37 -5.78
CA THR A 27 2.63 6.84 -5.86
C THR A 27 3.74 7.33 -4.94
N SER A 28 4.34 8.48 -5.27
CA SER A 28 5.41 9.06 -4.46
C SER A 28 5.24 10.56 -4.33
N ASN A 29 5.58 11.11 -3.15
CA ASN A 29 5.65 12.55 -2.91
C ASN A 29 6.67 12.82 -1.80
N GLY A 30 7.73 13.58 -2.12
CA GLY A 30 8.81 13.86 -1.18
C GLY A 30 9.44 12.58 -0.62
N PRO A 31 9.53 12.45 0.72
CA PRO A 31 10.13 11.28 1.37
C PRO A 31 9.22 10.05 1.37
N PHE A 32 7.99 10.17 0.88
CA PHE A 32 6.96 9.14 0.96
C PHE A 32 6.77 8.42 -0.38
N LYS A 33 6.85 7.10 -0.35
CA LYS A 33 6.41 6.20 -1.44
C LYS A 33 5.33 5.29 -0.89
N ALA A 34 4.15 5.36 -1.48
CA ALA A 34 3.01 4.53 -1.10
C ALA A 34 2.71 3.48 -2.19
N GLU A 35 2.33 2.30 -1.77
CA GLU A 35 1.95 1.19 -2.63
C GLU A 35 0.70 0.49 -2.08
N ALA A 36 -0.26 0.18 -2.95
CA ALA A 36 -1.40 -0.67 -2.62
C ALA A 36 -1.39 -1.93 -3.51
N SER A 37 -1.55 -3.08 -2.91
CA SER A 37 -1.57 -4.37 -3.60
C SER A 37 -2.63 -5.31 -2.98
N PRO A 38 -3.49 -5.93 -3.79
CA PRO A 38 -3.67 -5.70 -5.23
C PRO A 38 -4.37 -4.36 -5.51
N ALA A 39 -4.09 -3.74 -6.68
CA ALA A 39 -4.77 -2.52 -7.13
C ALA A 39 -6.16 -2.80 -7.75
N HIS A 40 -6.43 -4.06 -8.11
CA HIS A 40 -7.71 -4.54 -8.63
C HIS A 40 -8.08 -5.83 -7.91
N LEU A 41 -9.28 -5.89 -7.32
CA LEU A 41 -9.75 -7.07 -6.61
C LEU A 41 -11.28 -7.11 -6.56
N ALA A 42 -11.83 -8.30 -6.30
CA ALA A 42 -13.24 -8.43 -5.97
C ALA A 42 -13.54 -7.86 -4.56
N ALA A 43 -14.74 -7.35 -4.35
CA ALA A 43 -15.22 -6.96 -3.03
C ALA A 43 -15.17 -8.15 -2.05
N GLY A 44 -14.85 -7.90 -0.78
CA GLY A 44 -14.61 -8.93 0.23
C GLY A 44 -13.15 -9.39 0.36
N GLY A 45 -12.26 -8.92 -0.51
CA GLY A 45 -10.81 -9.16 -0.39
C GLY A 45 -10.10 -8.17 0.54
N THR A 46 -8.78 -8.22 0.54
CA THR A 46 -7.95 -7.31 1.34
C THR A 46 -6.92 -6.61 0.47
N VAL A 47 -6.81 -5.30 0.61
CA VAL A 47 -5.74 -4.48 0.02
C VAL A 47 -4.68 -4.24 1.10
N GLN A 48 -3.45 -4.62 0.82
CA GLN A 48 -2.31 -4.24 1.64
C GLN A 48 -1.77 -2.89 1.16
N VAL A 49 -1.59 -1.96 2.09
CA VAL A 49 -0.98 -0.66 1.83
C VAL A 49 0.38 -0.62 2.52
N THR A 50 1.41 -0.31 1.76
CA THR A 50 2.77 -0.13 2.26
C THR A 50 3.19 1.31 2.05
N LEU A 51 3.59 1.98 3.13
CA LEU A 51 4.23 3.29 3.09
C LEU A 51 5.71 3.11 3.35
N THR A 52 6.56 3.45 2.39
CA THR A 52 8.01 3.55 2.56
C THR A 52 8.38 5.01 2.77
N VAL A 53 9.08 5.27 3.86
CA VAL A 53 9.54 6.62 4.25
C VAL A 53 11.05 6.66 4.13
N THR A 54 11.58 7.69 3.45
CA THR A 54 13.02 7.90 3.27
C THR A 54 13.48 9.11 4.08
N GLY A 55 14.53 8.93 4.88
CA GLY A 55 15.12 10.01 5.68
C GLY A 55 15.88 11.07 4.85
N PRO A 56 16.19 12.22 5.47
CA PRO A 56 16.15 12.44 6.90
C PRO A 56 14.77 12.81 7.46
N ILE A 57 14.30 12.07 8.46
CA ILE A 57 13.00 12.32 9.09
C ILE A 57 12.98 11.78 10.52
N GLN A 58 12.23 12.43 11.41
CA GLN A 58 11.95 11.91 12.74
C GLN A 58 10.46 11.55 12.86
N TYR A 59 10.16 10.46 13.53
CA TYR A 59 8.78 9.98 13.72
C TYR A 59 8.58 9.33 15.07
N GLU A 60 7.34 9.31 15.54
CA GLU A 60 6.97 8.57 16.74
C GLU A 60 6.71 7.11 16.42
N ALA A 61 7.21 6.24 17.27
CA ALA A 61 6.99 4.81 17.26
C ALA A 61 6.57 4.31 18.64
N GLY A 62 6.23 3.04 18.74
CA GLY A 62 5.77 2.42 19.98
C GLY A 62 4.29 2.10 19.91
N CYS A 63 3.54 2.46 20.94
CA CYS A 63 2.12 2.17 21.00
C CYS A 63 1.21 3.20 20.32
N VAL A 64 1.77 4.24 19.67
CA VAL A 64 1.00 5.14 18.82
C VAL A 64 0.90 4.57 17.40
N GLN A 65 -0.22 4.83 16.77
CA GLN A 65 -0.38 4.52 15.35
C GLN A 65 0.41 5.53 14.53
N THR A 66 1.66 5.16 14.19
CA THR A 66 2.58 6.00 13.40
C THR A 66 2.06 6.22 11.98
N PHE A 67 1.38 5.23 11.41
CA PHE A 67 0.80 5.27 10.08
C PHE A 67 -0.64 4.76 10.14
N GLY A 68 -1.56 5.53 9.60
CA GLY A 68 -2.98 5.17 9.52
C GLY A 68 -3.57 5.53 8.17
N ILE A 69 -4.57 4.76 7.73
CA ILE A 69 -5.24 4.95 6.44
C ILE A 69 -6.76 5.06 6.58
N TRP A 70 -7.37 5.78 5.63
CA TRP A 70 -8.80 5.77 5.40
C TRP A 70 -9.10 5.71 3.91
N VAL A 71 -10.31 5.29 3.58
CA VAL A 71 -10.72 5.05 2.20
C VAL A 71 -11.98 5.84 1.88
N VAL A 72 -11.99 6.50 0.73
CA VAL A 72 -13.15 7.21 0.21
C VAL A 72 -13.60 6.61 -1.12
N ASP A 73 -14.89 6.74 -1.41
CA ASP A 73 -15.47 6.37 -2.70
C ASP A 73 -15.26 7.48 -3.76
N SER A 74 -15.78 7.27 -4.97
CA SER A 74 -15.71 8.22 -6.08
C SER A 74 -16.44 9.54 -5.82
N GLN A 75 -17.29 9.60 -4.79
CA GLN A 75 -17.99 10.81 -4.33
C GLN A 75 -17.30 11.47 -3.13
N ASN A 76 -16.07 11.03 -2.82
CA ASN A 76 -15.28 11.49 -1.67
C ASN A 76 -15.95 11.25 -0.30
N ARG A 77 -16.84 10.24 -0.21
CA ARG A 77 -17.43 9.83 1.07
C ARG A 77 -16.54 8.76 1.69
N GLN A 78 -16.24 8.92 2.98
CA GLN A 78 -15.45 7.92 3.70
C GLN A 78 -16.27 6.63 3.86
N VAL A 79 -15.74 5.53 3.33
CA VAL A 79 -16.36 4.19 3.38
C VAL A 79 -15.68 3.30 4.41
N TRP A 80 -14.46 3.64 4.80
CA TRP A 80 -13.72 2.88 5.81
C TRP A 80 -12.58 3.74 6.41
N ALA A 81 -12.24 3.47 7.66
CA ALA A 81 -11.03 3.98 8.29
C ALA A 81 -10.40 2.88 9.15
N GLN A 82 -9.08 2.87 9.21
CA GLN A 82 -8.34 1.96 10.06
C GLN A 82 -8.70 2.21 11.54
N PRO A 83 -9.10 1.16 12.28
CA PRO A 83 -9.36 1.31 13.70
C PRO A 83 -8.09 1.79 14.43
N VAL A 84 -8.26 2.80 15.28
CA VAL A 84 -7.19 3.25 16.16
C VAL A 84 -7.15 2.31 17.37
N PRO A 85 -6.00 1.69 17.67
CA PRO A 85 -5.88 0.84 18.84
C PRO A 85 -6.19 1.64 20.11
N GLN A 86 -7.10 1.14 20.93
CA GLN A 86 -7.40 1.68 22.25
C GLN A 86 -6.40 1.08 23.25
N VAL A 87 -5.17 1.56 23.24
CA VAL A 87 -4.12 1.10 24.15
C VAL A 87 -3.64 2.28 25.01
N GLU A 88 -3.49 2.06 26.32
CA GLU A 88 -2.78 3.00 27.16
C GLU A 88 -1.30 2.95 26.81
N CYS A 89 -0.78 4.08 26.34
CA CYS A 89 0.58 4.17 25.83
C CYS A 89 1.49 4.81 26.85
N PHE A 90 2.33 4.02 27.48
CA PHE A 90 3.34 4.48 28.45
C PHE A 90 4.74 4.64 27.85
N ALA A 91 4.95 4.22 26.58
CA ALA A 91 6.25 4.27 25.93
C ALA A 91 6.13 4.89 24.53
N LEU A 92 6.25 6.20 24.47
CA LEU A 92 6.49 6.92 23.22
C LEU A 92 7.98 6.88 22.92
N MET A 93 8.36 6.43 21.74
CA MET A 93 9.73 6.41 21.28
C MET A 93 9.88 7.28 20.03
N ASN A 94 10.76 8.25 20.09
CA ASN A 94 11.17 8.96 18.89
C ASN A 94 12.20 8.12 18.13
N ARG A 95 11.96 7.93 16.85
CA ARG A 95 12.85 7.27 15.91
C ARG A 95 13.33 8.29 14.88
N SER A 96 14.54 8.11 14.38
CA SER A 96 15.09 8.93 13.31
C SER A 96 15.62 8.06 12.19
N LEU A 97 15.39 8.49 10.96
CA LEU A 97 16.03 7.96 9.77
C LEU A 97 17.05 9.00 9.30
N ALA A 98 18.30 8.60 9.15
CA ALA A 98 19.30 9.42 8.51
C ALA A 98 19.05 9.56 7.00
N ALA A 99 19.72 10.47 6.33
CA ALA A 99 19.61 10.65 4.89
C ALA A 99 19.86 9.33 4.13
N GLY A 100 18.91 8.96 3.27
CA GLY A 100 18.95 7.72 2.48
C GLY A 100 18.51 6.44 3.21
N GLN A 101 18.33 6.47 4.54
CA GLN A 101 17.73 5.36 5.25
C GLN A 101 16.22 5.29 4.98
N THR A 102 15.67 4.08 4.99
CA THR A 102 14.25 3.86 4.78
C THR A 102 13.63 3.05 5.91
N ALA A 103 12.33 3.27 6.13
CA ALA A 103 11.47 2.43 6.95
C ALA A 103 10.16 2.16 6.21
N SER A 104 9.59 0.97 6.42
CA SER A 104 8.31 0.59 5.82
C SER A 104 7.25 0.38 6.90
N PHE A 105 6.05 0.87 6.62
CA PHE A 105 4.87 0.78 7.46
C PHE A 105 3.75 0.12 6.66
N HIS A 106 2.94 -0.71 7.31
CA HIS A 106 1.91 -1.49 6.65
C HIS A 106 0.56 -1.23 7.29
N ALA A 107 -0.46 -1.20 6.45
CA ALA A 107 -1.85 -1.18 6.86
C ALA A 107 -2.66 -2.08 5.91
N ASN A 108 -3.76 -2.65 6.40
CA ASN A 108 -4.64 -3.49 5.59
C ASN A 108 -6.03 -2.86 5.54
N TRP A 109 -6.57 -2.77 4.35
CA TRP A 109 -7.97 -2.44 4.14
C TRP A 109 -8.74 -3.72 3.79
N PRO A 110 -9.47 -4.33 4.75
CA PRO A 110 -10.41 -5.40 4.45
C PRO A 110 -11.63 -4.78 3.76
N THR A 111 -11.82 -5.09 2.49
CA THR A 111 -12.96 -4.58 1.74
C THR A 111 -14.22 -5.36 2.14
N SER A 112 -15.33 -4.65 2.40
CA SER A 112 -16.60 -5.33 2.63
C SER A 112 -17.13 -5.93 1.32
N ALA A 113 -17.71 -7.13 1.41
CA ALA A 113 -18.40 -7.76 0.28
C ALA A 113 -19.62 -6.96 -0.21
N THR A 114 -20.10 -6.00 0.59
CA THR A 114 -21.23 -5.11 0.25
C THR A 114 -20.81 -3.82 -0.46
N LEU A 115 -19.49 -3.57 -0.60
CA LEU A 115 -19.02 -2.41 -1.34
C LEU A 115 -19.32 -2.57 -2.82
N ALA A 116 -19.83 -1.49 -3.43
CA ALA A 116 -20.11 -1.48 -4.86
C ALA A 116 -18.81 -1.60 -5.68
N ALA A 117 -18.87 -2.21 -6.84
CA ALA A 117 -17.80 -2.15 -7.82
C ALA A 117 -17.53 -0.68 -8.18
N GLY A 118 -16.26 -0.30 -8.29
CA GLY A 118 -15.88 1.07 -8.58
C GLY A 118 -14.49 1.43 -8.13
N ARG A 119 -14.16 2.71 -8.25
CA ARG A 119 -12.86 3.29 -7.86
C ARG A 119 -12.93 3.84 -6.45
N TYR A 120 -11.91 3.52 -5.67
CA TYR A 120 -11.74 3.96 -4.30
C TYR A 120 -10.37 4.62 -4.14
N THR A 121 -10.31 5.68 -3.35
CA THR A 121 -9.05 6.35 -3.05
C THR A 121 -8.66 6.07 -1.61
N ILE A 122 -7.45 5.57 -1.42
CA ILE A 122 -6.85 5.34 -0.11
C ILE A 122 -6.00 6.56 0.21
N HIS A 123 -6.30 7.19 1.32
CA HIS A 123 -5.50 8.25 1.94
C HIS A 123 -4.77 7.69 3.14
N GLY A 124 -3.69 8.35 3.56
CA GLY A 124 -3.01 7.99 4.78
C GLY A 124 -2.35 9.19 5.44
N LEU A 125 -2.15 9.04 6.75
CA LEU A 125 -1.42 9.99 7.58
C LEU A 125 -0.22 9.30 8.20
N PHE A 126 0.91 9.98 8.19
CA PHE A 126 2.13 9.58 8.87
C PHE A 126 2.47 10.60 9.96
N LEU A 127 2.79 10.10 11.15
CA LEU A 127 3.06 10.95 12.30
C LEU A 127 4.56 11.26 12.41
N THR A 128 4.93 12.47 11.99
CA THR A 128 6.30 12.99 12.11
C THR A 128 6.48 13.79 13.39
N VAL A 129 7.72 13.90 13.82
CA VAL A 129 8.16 14.80 14.89
C VAL A 129 9.06 15.85 14.28
N VAL A 130 8.69 17.11 14.40
CA VAL A 130 9.53 18.22 13.94
C VAL A 130 10.50 18.56 15.05
N PRO A 131 11.82 18.63 14.79
CA PRO A 131 12.83 18.96 15.80
C PRO A 131 12.87 20.47 16.09
N LEU A 132 11.73 21.09 16.34
CA LEU A 132 11.61 22.48 16.75
C LEU A 132 11.37 22.52 18.27
N GLY A 133 12.46 22.48 19.05
CA GLY A 133 12.51 22.89 20.47
C GLY A 133 11.52 22.27 21.46
N ALA A 134 10.36 21.80 21.05
CA ALA A 134 9.30 21.28 21.89
C ALA A 134 8.70 19.94 21.37
N GLY A 135 9.31 19.30 20.37
CA GLY A 135 8.81 18.01 19.85
C GLY A 135 7.41 18.12 19.26
N ALA A 136 7.14 19.14 18.46
CA ALA A 136 5.85 19.31 17.81
C ALA A 136 5.55 18.11 16.89
N ARG A 137 4.37 17.51 17.07
CA ARG A 137 3.87 16.44 16.21
C ARG A 137 3.22 17.04 15.00
N VAL A 138 3.58 16.54 13.82
CA VAL A 138 2.98 16.93 12.55
C VAL A 138 2.43 15.69 11.86
N ARG A 139 1.25 15.81 11.29
CA ARG A 139 0.65 14.78 10.48
C ARG A 139 0.93 15.08 9.01
N GLU A 140 1.70 14.20 8.39
CA GLU A 140 2.03 14.30 6.99
C GLU A 140 1.11 13.41 6.15
N ASN A 141 0.58 13.95 5.05
CA ASN A 141 -0.25 13.17 4.16
C ASN A 141 0.60 12.24 3.28
N MET A 142 0.23 10.97 3.26
CA MET A 142 0.71 10.01 2.28
C MET A 142 0.19 10.40 0.88
N PRO A 143 0.97 10.19 -0.20
CA PRO A 143 0.43 10.31 -1.56
C PRO A 143 -0.74 9.34 -1.75
N PRO A 144 -1.90 9.81 -2.30
CA PRO A 144 -3.09 8.99 -2.41
C PRO A 144 -2.92 7.85 -3.41
N LEU A 145 -3.59 6.73 -3.15
CA LEU A 145 -3.59 5.53 -3.99
C LEU A 145 -5.00 5.25 -4.51
N THR A 146 -5.12 4.87 -5.77
CA THR A 146 -6.42 4.49 -6.35
C THR A 146 -6.48 2.98 -6.56
N VAL A 147 -7.51 2.35 -6.01
CA VAL A 147 -7.81 0.92 -6.13
C VAL A 147 -9.17 0.74 -6.80
N THR A 148 -9.33 -0.32 -7.57
CA THR A 148 -10.61 -0.66 -8.23
C THR A 148 -11.17 -1.95 -7.66
N LEU A 149 -12.40 -1.90 -7.15
CA LEU A 149 -13.17 -3.09 -6.81
C LEU A 149 -13.99 -3.54 -8.02
N THR A 150 -13.99 -4.84 -8.25
CA THR A 150 -14.85 -5.51 -9.25
C THR A 150 -16.01 -6.23 -8.56
N SER A 151 -17.05 -6.45 -9.29
CA SER A 151 -18.19 -7.30 -8.89
C SER A 151 -17.82 -8.77 -8.90
#